data_60811dd7f8546e82d1aae4511a362d03
#
_entry.id   60811dd7f8546e82d1aae4511a362d03
#
_cell.length_a   1.000
_cell.length_b   1.000
_cell.length_c   1.000
_cell.angle_alpha   90.00
_cell.angle_beta   90.00
_cell.angle_gamma   90.00
#
_symmetry.space_group_name_H-M   'P 1'
#
loop_
_entity.id
_entity.type
_entity.pdbx_description
1 polymer ?
#
loop_
_entity_poly.entity_id
_entity_poly.type
_entity_poly.pdbx_seq_one_letter_code
_entity_poly.pdbx_strand_id
1 'polypeptide(L)'
;TPVYGLVIKPWEHVSFYANRIEGLAQGPTAPSTASNRDTVFPPKRSKQTEAGVKLDWNSYGATFGVYRIEQPNSATTNNVFNVDGEQINKGVELNLFGEPVDGVRVLAGATWMDTEQKKTSNGATDGNRAAGVPRFQFNLGTEWDVPGIEGAALSGRLLRTGGEYVNAANSLSIPAWTRVDLGARYGFKADDKYVTLRANVENVANKAYWASASTANNYLTQGEPRTLKLSATVDF
;
A
#
# COMPACT_ATOMS: atom_id res chain seq x y z
N THR A 1 17.87 15.72 -7.20
CA THR A 1 16.81 15.09 -8.01
C THR A 1 15.70 16.11 -8.25
N PRO A 2 15.32 16.36 -9.51
CA PRO A 2 14.28 17.34 -9.81
C PRO A 2 12.90 16.85 -9.38
N VAL A 3 12.08 17.79 -8.94
CA VAL A 3 10.65 17.60 -8.66
C VAL A 3 9.90 18.70 -9.40
N TYR A 4 8.98 18.32 -10.26
CA TYR A 4 8.10 19.23 -10.96
C TYR A 4 6.66 18.92 -10.56
N GLY A 5 5.89 19.96 -10.27
CA GLY A 5 4.49 19.82 -9.92
C GLY A 5 3.64 20.96 -10.47
N LEU A 6 2.44 20.62 -10.88
CA LEU A 6 1.41 21.57 -11.31
C LEU A 6 0.11 21.23 -10.58
N VAL A 7 -0.57 22.26 -10.07
CA VAL A 7 -1.90 22.16 -9.50
C VAL A 7 -2.76 23.25 -10.12
N ILE A 8 -3.94 22.88 -10.60
CA ILE A 8 -4.94 23.79 -11.14
C ILE A 8 -6.23 23.58 -10.36
N LYS A 9 -6.76 24.64 -9.78
CA LYS A 9 -8.01 24.63 -8.98
C LYS A 9 -9.09 25.45 -9.73
N PRO A 10 -9.78 24.86 -10.72
CA PRO A 10 -10.78 25.59 -11.52
C PRO A 10 -12.06 25.85 -10.74
N TRP A 11 -12.37 25.05 -9.71
CA TRP A 11 -13.56 25.20 -8.84
C TRP A 11 -13.17 25.05 -7.37
N GLU A 12 -13.98 25.54 -6.49
CA GLU A 12 -13.71 25.58 -5.05
C GLU A 12 -13.33 24.22 -4.45
N HIS A 13 -14.01 23.16 -4.89
CA HIS A 13 -13.84 21.81 -4.35
C HIS A 13 -13.06 20.86 -5.26
N VAL A 14 -12.51 21.34 -6.40
CA VAL A 14 -11.87 20.47 -7.38
C VAL A 14 -10.48 20.98 -7.71
N SER A 15 -9.48 20.14 -7.53
CA SER A 15 -8.10 20.41 -7.93
C SER A 15 -7.58 19.31 -8.84
N PHE A 16 -7.06 19.68 -10.00
CA PHE A 16 -6.28 18.78 -10.85
C PHE A 16 -4.81 18.94 -10.52
N TYR A 17 -4.08 17.83 -10.51
CA TYR A 17 -2.64 17.88 -10.30
C TYR A 17 -1.91 16.96 -11.28
N ALA A 18 -0.68 17.33 -11.56
CA ALA A 18 0.29 16.48 -12.24
C ALA A 18 1.66 16.68 -11.61
N ASN A 19 2.43 15.62 -11.45
CA ASN A 19 3.79 15.71 -10.95
C ASN A 19 4.73 14.77 -11.69
N ARG A 20 6.02 15.13 -11.68
CA ARG A 20 7.13 14.27 -12.06
C ARG A 20 8.21 14.38 -11.01
N ILE A 21 8.57 13.26 -10.44
CA ILE A 21 9.49 13.15 -9.32
C ILE A 21 10.60 12.17 -9.70
N GLU A 22 11.86 12.53 -9.40
CA GLU A 22 12.97 11.59 -9.43
C GLU A 22 13.40 11.28 -7.99
N GLY A 23 13.49 10.01 -7.66
CA GLY A 23 13.99 9.51 -6.38
C GLY A 23 15.38 8.90 -6.54
N LEU A 24 16.20 8.98 -5.49
CA LEU A 24 17.48 8.29 -5.41
C LEU A 24 17.41 7.21 -4.34
N ALA A 25 17.91 6.02 -4.69
CA ALA A 25 18.17 4.95 -3.75
C ALA A 25 19.66 4.61 -3.77
N GLN A 26 20.19 4.12 -2.67
CA GLN A 26 21.59 3.69 -2.59
C GLN A 26 21.89 2.68 -3.69
N GLY A 27 23.04 2.84 -4.35
CA GLY A 27 23.57 1.88 -5.30
C GLY A 27 23.88 0.55 -4.59
N PRO A 28 23.59 -0.59 -5.23
CA PRO A 28 23.95 -1.88 -4.68
C PRO A 28 25.46 -2.14 -4.81
N THR A 29 25.94 -3.10 -4.02
CA THR A 29 27.25 -3.71 -4.22
C THR A 29 27.06 -5.06 -4.91
N ALA A 30 27.91 -5.38 -5.88
CA ALA A 30 27.87 -6.67 -6.55
C ALA A 30 28.09 -7.81 -5.54
N PRO A 31 27.24 -8.87 -5.57
CA PRO A 31 27.33 -9.97 -4.63
C PRO A 31 28.60 -10.79 -4.83
N SER A 32 29.03 -11.50 -3.79
CA SER A 32 30.23 -12.35 -3.80
C SER A 32 30.23 -13.46 -4.87
N THR A 33 29.04 -13.80 -5.37
CA THR A 33 28.83 -14.79 -6.42
C THR A 33 29.08 -14.27 -7.83
N ALA A 34 29.19 -12.95 -8.02
CA ALA A 34 29.45 -12.34 -9.33
C ALA A 34 30.95 -12.20 -9.58
N SER A 35 31.36 -12.23 -10.87
CA SER A 35 32.76 -12.04 -11.28
C SER A 35 33.28 -10.63 -10.94
N ASN A 36 32.39 -9.64 -10.93
CA ASN A 36 32.68 -8.27 -10.50
C ASN A 36 32.27 -7.99 -9.05
N ARG A 37 32.37 -9.03 -8.18
CA ARG A 37 32.10 -8.93 -6.74
C ARG A 37 32.70 -7.67 -6.13
N ASP A 38 32.04 -7.15 -5.09
CA ASP A 38 32.46 -5.98 -4.32
C ASP A 38 32.48 -4.65 -5.10
N THR A 39 32.11 -4.65 -6.41
CA THR A 39 31.93 -3.43 -7.17
C THR A 39 30.73 -2.65 -6.61
N VAL A 40 30.98 -1.41 -6.19
CA VAL A 40 29.95 -0.50 -5.70
C VAL A 40 29.37 0.28 -6.90
N PHE A 41 28.07 0.19 -7.09
CA PHE A 41 27.37 0.90 -8.16
C PHE A 41 26.88 2.28 -7.71
N PRO A 42 26.72 3.24 -8.64
CA PRO A 42 26.17 4.55 -8.32
C PRO A 42 24.72 4.45 -7.82
N PRO A 43 24.19 5.51 -7.16
CA PRO A 43 22.79 5.55 -6.73
C PRO A 43 21.82 5.29 -7.88
N LYS A 44 20.82 4.46 -7.62
CA LYS A 44 19.74 4.18 -8.58
C LYS A 44 18.75 5.33 -8.60
N ARG A 45 18.32 5.72 -9.81
CA ARG A 45 17.30 6.76 -10.00
C ARG A 45 15.98 6.12 -10.40
N SER A 46 14.96 6.28 -9.58
CA SER A 46 13.57 6.00 -9.95
C SER A 46 12.91 7.27 -10.50
N LYS A 47 11.95 7.08 -11.42
CA LYS A 47 11.16 8.18 -11.98
C LYS A 47 9.68 7.87 -11.79
N GLN A 48 8.95 8.85 -11.26
CA GLN A 48 7.50 8.77 -11.13
C GLN A 48 6.86 9.90 -11.94
N THR A 49 5.82 9.57 -12.66
CA THR A 49 4.89 10.53 -13.27
C THR A 49 3.50 10.18 -12.79
N GLU A 50 2.77 11.19 -12.33
CA GLU A 50 1.44 11.03 -11.77
C GLU A 50 0.57 12.20 -12.20
N ALA A 51 -0.73 11.92 -12.44
CA ALA A 51 -1.75 12.93 -12.64
C ALA A 51 -3.05 12.48 -11.99
N GLY A 52 -3.84 13.44 -11.52
CA GLY A 52 -5.07 13.09 -10.83
C GLY A 52 -5.96 14.28 -10.52
N VAL A 53 -7.02 13.97 -9.80
CA VAL A 53 -8.00 14.92 -9.28
C VAL A 53 -8.15 14.73 -7.78
N LYS A 54 -8.24 15.84 -7.05
CA LYS A 54 -8.59 15.91 -5.63
C LYS A 54 -9.91 16.64 -5.51
N LEU A 55 -10.82 16.01 -4.79
CA LEU A 55 -12.12 16.56 -4.44
C LEU A 55 -12.12 16.80 -2.92
N ASP A 56 -12.55 17.97 -2.50
CA ASP A 56 -12.51 18.38 -1.09
C ASP A 56 -13.76 19.16 -0.73
N TRP A 57 -14.59 18.57 0.13
CA TRP A 57 -15.80 19.15 0.69
C TRP A 57 -15.66 19.16 2.21
N ASN A 58 -15.20 20.21 2.79
CA ASN A 58 -15.02 20.46 4.23
C ASN A 58 -14.96 19.23 5.18
N SER A 59 -15.98 18.36 5.15
CA SER A 59 -16.07 17.19 6.02
C SER A 59 -15.58 15.88 5.39
N TYR A 60 -15.47 15.80 4.05
CA TYR A 60 -14.99 14.60 3.36
C TYR A 60 -14.28 14.96 2.04
N GLY A 61 -13.46 14.07 1.58
CA GLY A 61 -12.74 14.25 0.34
C GLY A 61 -12.46 12.94 -0.40
N ALA A 62 -12.07 13.09 -1.67
CA ALA A 62 -11.67 11.98 -2.52
C ALA A 62 -10.45 12.36 -3.34
N THR A 63 -9.60 11.39 -3.62
CA THR A 63 -8.53 11.54 -4.60
C THR A 63 -8.60 10.40 -5.61
N PHE A 64 -8.42 10.73 -6.87
CA PHE A 64 -8.22 9.76 -7.94
C PHE A 64 -6.94 10.12 -8.67
N GLY A 65 -6.06 9.14 -8.85
CA GLY A 65 -4.78 9.33 -9.51
C GLY A 65 -4.44 8.19 -10.45
N VAL A 66 -3.68 8.50 -11.49
CA VAL A 66 -3.03 7.55 -12.36
C VAL A 66 -1.53 7.79 -12.30
N TYR A 67 -0.74 6.72 -12.23
CA TYR A 67 0.70 6.85 -12.08
C TYR A 67 1.48 5.86 -12.93
N ARG A 68 2.72 6.23 -13.18
CA ARG A 68 3.76 5.37 -13.77
C ARG A 68 5.05 5.60 -13.00
N ILE A 69 5.64 4.50 -12.50
CA ILE A 69 6.92 4.48 -11.81
C ILE A 69 7.88 3.59 -12.58
N GLU A 70 9.04 4.11 -12.90
CA GLU A 70 10.17 3.40 -13.52
C GLU A 70 11.27 3.26 -12.48
N GLN A 71 11.64 2.02 -12.15
CA GLN A 71 12.65 1.72 -11.14
C GLN A 71 13.77 0.90 -11.76
N PRO A 72 15.04 1.29 -11.60
CA PRO A 72 16.17 0.43 -11.97
C PRO A 72 16.15 -0.84 -11.13
N ASN A 73 16.33 -1.97 -11.79
CA ASN A 73 16.48 -3.27 -11.15
C ASN A 73 17.91 -3.81 -11.39
N SER A 74 18.33 -4.73 -10.55
CA SER A 74 19.67 -5.34 -10.64
C SER A 74 19.52 -6.81 -11.06
N ALA A 75 20.41 -7.26 -11.92
CA ALA A 75 20.47 -8.65 -12.37
C ALA A 75 21.92 -9.11 -12.52
N THR A 76 22.16 -10.41 -12.37
CA THR A 76 23.45 -11.04 -12.72
C THR A 76 23.27 -11.76 -14.04
N THR A 77 23.97 -11.30 -15.06
CA THR A 77 23.95 -11.88 -16.41
C THR A 77 25.34 -12.34 -16.78
N ASN A 78 25.51 -13.60 -17.23
CA ASN A 78 26.80 -14.20 -17.54
C ASN A 78 27.83 -14.03 -16.42
N ASN A 79 27.40 -14.23 -15.19
CA ASN A 79 28.21 -14.08 -13.97
C ASN A 79 28.69 -12.64 -13.67
N VAL A 80 28.16 -11.62 -14.38
CA VAL A 80 28.44 -10.20 -14.12
C VAL A 80 27.20 -9.56 -13.54
N PHE A 81 27.33 -8.88 -12.40
CA PHE A 81 26.24 -8.13 -11.77
C PHE A 81 26.11 -6.74 -12.41
N ASN A 82 24.90 -6.37 -12.82
CA ASN A 82 24.56 -5.09 -13.45
C ASN A 82 23.32 -4.47 -12.81
N VAL A 83 23.14 -3.16 -13.03
CA VAL A 83 21.99 -2.36 -12.56
C VAL A 83 21.19 -1.76 -13.73
N ASP A 84 21.25 -2.40 -14.89
CA ASP A 84 20.60 -1.99 -16.14
C ASP A 84 19.20 -2.59 -16.33
N GLY A 85 18.77 -3.46 -15.44
CA GLY A 85 17.41 -3.95 -15.36
C GLY A 85 16.41 -2.83 -15.03
N GLU A 86 15.15 -3.03 -15.37
CA GLU A 86 14.09 -2.07 -15.16
C GLU A 86 12.80 -2.77 -14.67
N GLN A 87 12.11 -2.16 -13.75
CA GLN A 87 10.75 -2.51 -13.36
C GLN A 87 9.84 -1.30 -13.60
N ILE A 88 8.75 -1.51 -14.32
CA ILE A 88 7.73 -0.50 -14.56
C ILE A 88 6.48 -0.86 -13.75
N ASN A 89 6.00 0.07 -12.95
CA ASN A 89 4.75 -0.03 -12.21
C ASN A 89 3.79 1.03 -12.74
N LYS A 90 2.61 0.63 -13.19
CA LYS A 90 1.54 1.52 -13.66
C LYS A 90 0.29 1.22 -12.86
N GLY A 91 -0.47 2.24 -12.53
CA GLY A 91 -1.67 1.99 -11.76
C GLY A 91 -2.62 3.15 -11.69
N VAL A 92 -3.74 2.86 -11.05
CA VAL A 92 -4.74 3.83 -10.67
C VAL A 92 -5.00 3.69 -9.18
N GLU A 93 -5.23 4.82 -8.52
CA GLU A 93 -5.53 4.90 -7.09
C GLU A 93 -6.79 5.73 -6.87
N LEU A 94 -7.63 5.25 -5.96
CA LEU A 94 -8.80 5.96 -5.47
C LEU A 94 -8.74 5.96 -3.94
N ASN A 95 -8.86 7.14 -3.33
CA ASN A 95 -8.98 7.29 -1.90
C ASN A 95 -10.20 8.11 -1.54
N LEU A 96 -10.90 7.72 -0.48
CA LEU A 96 -12.03 8.42 0.13
C LEU A 96 -11.75 8.57 1.63
N PHE A 97 -12.01 9.75 2.17
CA PHE A 97 -11.77 10.00 3.59
C PHE A 97 -12.71 11.10 4.12
N GLY A 98 -12.92 11.07 5.42
CA GLY A 98 -13.71 12.09 6.12
C GLY A 98 -14.99 11.57 6.72
N GLU A 99 -15.93 12.49 6.94
CA GLU A 99 -17.22 12.26 7.59
C GLU A 99 -18.36 12.70 6.65
N PRO A 100 -18.76 11.82 5.69
CA PRO A 100 -19.79 12.16 4.69
C PRO A 100 -21.20 12.31 5.29
N VAL A 101 -21.43 11.74 6.44
CA VAL A 101 -22.65 11.86 7.24
C VAL A 101 -22.24 12.02 8.69
N ASP A 102 -22.92 12.89 9.43
CA ASP A 102 -22.63 13.16 10.84
C ASP A 102 -22.54 11.87 11.66
N GLY A 103 -21.43 11.70 12.39
CA GLY A 103 -21.12 10.53 13.18
C GLY A 103 -20.66 9.31 12.38
N VAL A 104 -20.51 9.39 11.03
CA VAL A 104 -20.00 8.29 10.21
C VAL A 104 -18.68 8.67 9.56
N ARG A 105 -17.58 8.20 10.10
CA ARG A 105 -16.22 8.39 9.56
C ARG A 105 -15.85 7.27 8.62
N VAL A 106 -15.27 7.62 7.49
CA VAL A 106 -14.86 6.68 6.43
C VAL A 106 -13.40 6.94 6.04
N LEU A 107 -12.65 5.87 5.88
CA LEU A 107 -11.34 5.86 5.24
C LEU A 107 -11.29 4.68 4.28
N ALA A 108 -11.23 4.95 2.99
CA ALA A 108 -11.18 3.91 1.98
C ALA A 108 -10.09 4.17 0.95
N GLY A 109 -9.49 3.11 0.44
CA GLY A 109 -8.52 3.16 -0.64
C GLY A 109 -8.64 1.95 -1.54
N ALA A 110 -8.49 2.16 -2.83
CA ALA A 110 -8.41 1.11 -3.83
C ALA A 110 -7.26 1.41 -4.78
N THR A 111 -6.45 0.39 -5.06
CA THR A 111 -5.33 0.48 -6.00
C THR A 111 -5.40 -0.68 -6.97
N TRP A 112 -5.32 -0.38 -8.27
CA TRP A 112 -5.01 -1.33 -9.32
C TRP A 112 -3.64 -1.03 -9.85
N MET A 113 -2.76 -2.03 -9.82
CA MET A 113 -1.39 -1.90 -10.24
C MET A 113 -0.99 -3.01 -11.20
N ASP A 114 -0.41 -2.64 -12.31
CA ASP A 114 0.27 -3.54 -13.23
C ASP A 114 1.77 -3.29 -13.19
N THR A 115 2.53 -4.38 -13.07
CA THR A 115 3.99 -4.32 -12.96
C THR A 115 4.60 -5.13 -14.10
N GLU A 116 5.68 -4.64 -14.68
CA GLU A 116 6.37 -5.28 -15.79
C GLU A 116 7.88 -5.27 -15.52
N GLN A 117 8.51 -6.44 -15.58
CA GLN A 117 9.97 -6.58 -15.53
C GLN A 117 10.54 -6.39 -16.94
N LYS A 118 11.62 -5.64 -17.06
CA LYS A 118 12.33 -5.41 -18.32
C LYS A 118 13.83 -5.53 -18.13
N LYS A 119 14.52 -5.91 -19.20
CA LYS A 119 15.99 -6.05 -19.20
C LYS A 119 16.47 -6.95 -18.06
N THR A 120 15.76 -8.04 -17.83
CA THR A 120 16.14 -9.05 -16.87
C THR A 120 17.32 -9.87 -17.36
N SER A 121 17.93 -10.70 -16.50
CA SER A 121 19.05 -11.55 -16.87
C SER A 121 18.72 -12.37 -18.12
N ASN A 122 19.43 -12.14 -19.23
CA ASN A 122 19.21 -12.75 -20.54
C ASN A 122 17.74 -12.66 -21.05
N GLY A 123 16.96 -11.68 -20.58
CA GLY A 123 15.56 -11.52 -20.93
C GLY A 123 14.62 -12.62 -20.39
N ALA A 124 15.09 -13.47 -19.50
CA ALA A 124 14.40 -14.67 -19.05
C ALA A 124 13.01 -14.42 -18.41
N THR A 125 12.82 -13.25 -17.84
CA THR A 125 11.55 -12.86 -17.19
C THR A 125 11.03 -11.51 -17.69
N ASP A 126 11.48 -11.07 -18.87
CA ASP A 126 10.98 -9.84 -19.51
C ASP A 126 9.49 -10.00 -19.82
N GLY A 127 8.72 -8.94 -19.53
CA GLY A 127 7.27 -8.95 -19.66
C GLY A 127 6.54 -9.58 -18.46
N ASN A 128 7.24 -10.31 -17.58
CA ASN A 128 6.62 -10.89 -16.39
C ASN A 128 6.31 -9.80 -15.36
N ARG A 129 5.33 -10.09 -14.52
CA ARG A 129 4.98 -9.23 -13.39
C ARG A 129 6.00 -9.36 -12.26
N ALA A 130 6.19 -8.28 -11.53
CA ALA A 130 6.99 -8.33 -10.31
C ALA A 130 6.34 -9.30 -9.30
N ALA A 131 7.14 -10.20 -8.74
CA ALA A 131 6.68 -11.10 -7.70
C ALA A 131 6.52 -10.36 -6.37
N GLY A 132 5.58 -10.82 -5.52
CA GLY A 132 5.24 -10.19 -4.26
C GLY A 132 4.41 -8.90 -4.42
N VAL A 133 3.83 -8.66 -5.61
CA VAL A 133 3.03 -7.46 -5.90
C VAL A 133 1.63 -7.85 -6.37
N PRO A 134 0.58 -7.63 -5.55
CA PRO A 134 -0.79 -7.91 -5.94
C PRO A 134 -1.29 -6.89 -6.97
N ARG A 135 -2.16 -7.35 -7.91
CA ARG A 135 -2.79 -6.47 -8.90
C ARG A 135 -3.78 -5.48 -8.31
N PHE A 136 -4.42 -5.88 -7.25
CA PHE A 136 -5.51 -5.13 -6.65
C PHE A 136 -5.40 -5.16 -5.14
N GLN A 137 -5.56 -3.99 -4.54
CA GLN A 137 -5.72 -3.83 -3.10
C GLN A 137 -6.91 -2.92 -2.82
N PHE A 138 -7.69 -3.28 -1.82
CA PHE A 138 -8.81 -2.48 -1.33
C PHE A 138 -8.81 -2.50 0.19
N ASN A 139 -9.03 -1.34 0.77
CA ASN A 139 -9.17 -1.14 2.20
C ASN A 139 -10.36 -0.20 2.43
N LEU A 140 -11.29 -0.60 3.28
CA LEU A 140 -12.39 0.24 3.75
C LEU A 140 -12.43 0.16 5.27
N GLY A 141 -12.23 1.28 5.94
CA GLY A 141 -12.45 1.46 7.37
C GLY A 141 -13.63 2.39 7.59
N THR A 142 -14.52 2.03 8.49
CA THR A 142 -15.65 2.87 8.92
C THR A 142 -15.73 2.90 10.44
N GLU A 143 -16.09 4.04 10.98
CA GLU A 143 -16.48 4.18 12.38
C GLU A 143 -17.79 4.97 12.45
N TRP A 144 -18.74 4.47 13.23
CA TRP A 144 -20.06 5.05 13.40
C TRP A 144 -20.33 5.32 14.88
N ASP A 145 -20.58 6.57 15.20
CA ASP A 145 -20.99 6.99 16.54
C ASP A 145 -22.43 6.49 16.80
N VAL A 146 -22.61 5.75 17.89
CA VAL A 146 -23.89 5.12 18.20
C VAL A 146 -24.88 6.19 18.70
N PRO A 147 -26.00 6.43 17.98
CA PRO A 147 -26.96 7.44 18.39
C PRO A 147 -27.52 7.15 19.80
N GLY A 148 -27.57 8.19 20.64
CA GLY A 148 -28.11 8.10 21.99
C GLY A 148 -27.18 7.48 23.03
N ILE A 149 -25.97 7.08 22.67
CA ILE A 149 -24.96 6.60 23.63
C ILE A 149 -23.69 7.44 23.47
N GLU A 150 -23.59 8.51 24.22
CA GLU A 150 -22.45 9.42 24.17
C GLU A 150 -21.12 8.66 24.40
N GLY A 151 -20.12 8.94 23.57
CA GLY A 151 -18.81 8.32 23.62
C GLY A 151 -18.71 6.91 23.01
N ALA A 152 -19.84 6.29 22.62
CA ALA A 152 -19.85 4.96 22.01
C ALA A 152 -19.72 5.05 20.48
N ALA A 153 -18.86 4.21 19.90
CA ALA A 153 -18.76 4.02 18.46
C ALA A 153 -18.52 2.55 18.11
N LEU A 154 -19.03 2.14 16.96
CA LEU A 154 -18.74 0.85 16.33
C LEU A 154 -17.84 1.06 15.13
N SER A 155 -16.93 0.14 14.88
CA SER A 155 -16.04 0.20 13.72
C SER A 155 -16.04 -1.10 12.95
N GLY A 156 -15.83 -0.97 11.63
CA GLY A 156 -15.64 -2.08 10.72
C GLY A 156 -14.50 -1.82 9.76
N ARG A 157 -13.76 -2.85 9.43
CA ARG A 157 -12.70 -2.80 8.41
C ARG A 157 -12.80 -3.97 7.46
N LEU A 158 -12.77 -3.68 6.17
CA LEU A 158 -12.71 -4.66 5.09
C LEU A 158 -11.38 -4.49 4.36
N LEU A 159 -10.61 -5.55 4.29
CA LEU A 159 -9.35 -5.64 3.56
C LEU A 159 -9.48 -6.66 2.45
N ARG A 160 -9.09 -6.30 1.24
CA ARG A 160 -8.99 -7.20 0.10
C ARG A 160 -7.65 -7.03 -0.58
N THR A 161 -6.91 -8.13 -0.75
CA THR A 161 -5.67 -8.19 -1.53
C THR A 161 -5.83 -9.21 -2.64
N GLY A 162 -5.48 -8.82 -3.85
CA GLY A 162 -5.45 -9.70 -5.02
C GLY A 162 -4.40 -10.81 -4.88
N GLY A 163 -4.48 -11.82 -5.73
CA GLY A 163 -3.42 -12.82 -5.83
C GLY A 163 -2.12 -12.21 -6.37
N GLU A 164 -1.00 -12.76 -5.97
CA GLU A 164 0.32 -12.33 -6.40
C GLU A 164 1.22 -13.51 -6.75
N TYR A 165 2.21 -13.27 -7.60
CA TYR A 165 3.23 -14.27 -7.91
C TYR A 165 4.29 -14.34 -6.81
N VAL A 166 4.76 -15.56 -6.54
CA VAL A 166 5.82 -15.82 -5.53
C VAL A 166 7.22 -15.80 -6.15
N ASN A 167 7.32 -15.94 -7.47
CA ASN A 167 8.58 -15.99 -8.19
C ASN A 167 8.58 -15.13 -9.46
N ALA A 168 9.76 -14.73 -9.91
CA ALA A 168 9.94 -13.90 -11.09
C ALA A 168 9.48 -14.57 -12.39
N ALA A 169 9.46 -15.90 -12.46
CA ALA A 169 8.97 -16.67 -13.63
C ALA A 169 7.44 -16.65 -13.74
N ASN A 170 6.73 -16.12 -12.74
CA ASN A 170 5.26 -16.10 -12.65
C ASN A 170 4.61 -17.51 -12.72
N SER A 171 5.34 -18.55 -12.36
CA SER A 171 4.89 -19.94 -12.38
C SER A 171 4.19 -20.38 -11.08
N LEU A 172 4.42 -19.68 -9.99
CA LEU A 172 3.83 -19.93 -8.67
C LEU A 172 3.13 -18.67 -8.18
N SER A 173 1.96 -18.83 -7.56
CA SER A 173 1.19 -17.72 -7.01
C SER A 173 0.50 -18.09 -5.70
N ILE A 174 0.21 -17.08 -4.89
CA ILE A 174 -0.71 -17.20 -3.75
C ILE A 174 -2.06 -16.59 -4.10
N PRO A 175 -3.16 -17.16 -3.57
CA PRO A 175 -4.51 -16.70 -3.89
C PRO A 175 -4.82 -15.36 -3.24
N ALA A 176 -5.80 -14.67 -3.80
CA ALA A 176 -6.39 -13.48 -3.22
C ALA A 176 -7.09 -13.79 -1.90
N TRP A 177 -7.08 -12.82 -0.99
CA TRP A 177 -7.73 -12.96 0.31
C TRP A 177 -8.57 -11.72 0.67
N THR A 178 -9.52 -11.94 1.57
CA THR A 178 -10.34 -10.89 2.17
C THR A 178 -10.40 -11.11 3.67
N ARG A 179 -10.22 -10.05 4.45
CA ARG A 179 -10.32 -10.02 5.90
C ARG A 179 -11.33 -8.97 6.33
N VAL A 180 -12.11 -9.29 7.34
CA VAL A 180 -13.04 -8.37 8.00
C VAL A 180 -12.65 -8.28 9.47
N ASP A 181 -12.58 -7.06 9.96
CA ASP A 181 -12.32 -6.72 11.35
C ASP A 181 -13.49 -5.90 11.88
N LEU A 182 -13.87 -6.11 13.13
CA LEU A 182 -14.93 -5.37 13.81
C LEU A 182 -14.40 -4.83 15.13
N GLY A 183 -14.89 -3.66 15.53
CA GLY A 183 -14.47 -3.02 16.76
C GLY A 183 -15.56 -2.20 17.42
N ALA A 184 -15.33 -1.88 18.68
CA ALA A 184 -16.13 -0.94 19.43
C ALA A 184 -15.22 -0.04 20.26
N ARG A 185 -15.64 1.21 20.42
CA ARG A 185 -14.99 2.21 21.26
C ARG A 185 -16.00 2.78 22.22
N TYR A 186 -15.57 3.03 23.46
CA TYR A 186 -16.36 3.77 24.44
C TYR A 186 -15.46 4.76 25.18
N GLY A 187 -15.80 6.04 25.06
CA GLY A 187 -15.12 7.15 25.72
C GLY A 187 -16.00 7.71 26.84
N PHE A 188 -15.43 7.98 28.02
CA PHE A 188 -16.13 8.57 29.15
C PHE A 188 -15.19 9.40 30.02
N LYS A 189 -15.76 10.32 30.79
CA LYS A 189 -15.02 11.05 31.83
C LYS A 189 -14.99 10.25 33.13
N ALA A 190 -13.78 10.11 33.70
CA ALA A 190 -13.54 9.60 35.03
C ALA A 190 -12.76 10.69 35.79
N ASP A 191 -13.42 11.35 36.72
CA ASP A 191 -12.95 12.59 37.35
C ASP A 191 -12.63 13.66 36.28
N ASP A 192 -11.42 14.22 36.29
CA ASP A 192 -10.98 15.24 35.33
C ASP A 192 -10.30 14.64 34.08
N LYS A 193 -10.27 13.32 33.93
CA LYS A 193 -9.59 12.62 32.83
C LYS A 193 -10.57 12.01 31.85
N TYR A 194 -10.21 12.02 30.57
CA TYR A 194 -10.99 11.30 29.56
C TYR A 194 -10.39 9.92 29.35
N VAL A 195 -11.23 8.89 29.49
CA VAL A 195 -10.85 7.49 29.34
C VAL A 195 -11.49 6.93 28.07
N THR A 196 -10.70 6.32 27.21
CA THR A 196 -11.18 5.63 26.01
C THR A 196 -10.84 4.14 26.09
N LEU A 197 -11.85 3.31 26.09
CA LEU A 197 -11.73 1.86 25.96
C LEU A 197 -11.97 1.44 24.51
N ARG A 198 -11.16 0.50 23.99
CA ARG A 198 -11.35 -0.09 22.67
C ARG A 198 -11.26 -1.60 22.73
N ALA A 199 -12.16 -2.27 22.00
CA ALA A 199 -12.14 -3.69 21.78
C ALA A 199 -12.24 -3.95 20.27
N ASN A 200 -11.29 -4.70 19.70
CA ASN A 200 -11.27 -5.04 18.28
C ASN A 200 -11.11 -6.55 18.12
N VAL A 201 -11.87 -7.13 17.20
CA VAL A 201 -11.72 -8.50 16.72
C VAL A 201 -11.21 -8.43 15.28
N GLU A 202 -9.96 -8.77 15.06
CA GLU A 202 -9.39 -8.90 13.74
C GLU A 202 -9.65 -10.28 13.16
N ASN A 203 -9.83 -10.37 11.84
CA ASN A 203 -10.13 -11.61 11.13
C ASN A 203 -11.34 -12.35 11.77
N VAL A 204 -12.48 -11.67 11.86
CA VAL A 204 -13.68 -12.22 12.53
C VAL A 204 -14.13 -13.57 11.98
N ALA A 205 -13.90 -13.82 10.68
CA ALA A 205 -14.20 -15.10 10.04
C ALA A 205 -13.16 -16.20 10.34
N ASN A 206 -12.07 -15.88 11.04
CA ASN A 206 -10.95 -16.78 11.31
C ASN A 206 -10.41 -17.48 10.06
N LYS A 207 -10.30 -16.74 8.96
CA LYS A 207 -9.85 -17.27 7.68
C LYS A 207 -8.33 -17.44 7.68
N ALA A 208 -7.86 -18.64 7.31
CA ALA A 208 -6.43 -18.84 7.03
C ALA A 208 -6.10 -18.34 5.61
N TYR A 209 -5.01 -17.57 5.47
CA TYR A 209 -4.56 -17.02 4.19
C TYR A 209 -3.07 -16.72 4.21
N TRP A 210 -2.47 -16.65 3.03
CA TRP A 210 -1.13 -16.12 2.84
C TRP A 210 -1.24 -14.61 2.65
N ALA A 211 -0.63 -13.84 3.56
CA ALA A 211 -0.72 -12.39 3.55
C ALA A 211 0.19 -11.76 2.49
N SER A 212 1.36 -12.34 2.28
CA SER A 212 2.35 -11.86 1.29
C SER A 212 3.39 -12.91 0.96
N ALA A 213 4.10 -12.69 -0.16
CA ALA A 213 5.27 -13.44 -0.56
C ALA A 213 6.50 -12.53 -0.59
N SER A 214 7.62 -12.99 -0.02
CA SER A 214 8.91 -12.29 -0.08
C SER A 214 9.87 -13.04 -1.00
N THR A 215 10.18 -12.43 -2.14
CA THR A 215 11.16 -12.99 -3.08
C THR A 215 12.60 -12.85 -2.58
N ALA A 216 12.89 -11.83 -1.77
CA ALA A 216 14.23 -11.59 -1.24
C ALA A 216 14.67 -12.68 -0.24
N ASN A 217 13.72 -13.27 0.49
CA ASN A 217 13.98 -14.23 1.55
C ASN A 217 13.36 -15.61 1.29
N ASN A 218 12.69 -15.79 0.14
CA ASN A 218 12.03 -17.04 -0.26
C ASN A 218 11.05 -17.58 0.78
N TYR A 219 10.25 -16.73 1.41
CA TYR A 219 9.23 -17.17 2.36
C TYR A 219 7.85 -16.57 2.07
N LEU A 220 6.83 -17.24 2.59
CA LEU A 220 5.45 -16.75 2.62
C LEU A 220 5.12 -16.31 4.03
N THR A 221 4.44 -15.18 4.14
CA THR A 221 3.89 -14.71 5.43
C THR A 221 2.46 -15.19 5.57
N GLN A 222 2.19 -15.96 6.62
CA GLN A 222 0.82 -16.34 6.97
C GLN A 222 0.09 -15.17 7.62
N GLY A 223 -1.16 -14.96 7.27
CA GLY A 223 -2.03 -14.00 7.92
C GLY A 223 -2.39 -14.43 9.36
N GLU A 224 -2.57 -13.43 10.22
CA GLU A 224 -2.95 -13.68 11.61
C GLU A 224 -4.33 -14.35 11.71
N PRO A 225 -4.52 -15.29 12.66
CA PRO A 225 -5.83 -15.86 12.97
C PRO A 225 -6.74 -14.80 13.59
N ARG A 226 -7.97 -15.18 13.93
CA ARG A 226 -8.86 -14.31 14.69
C ARG A 226 -8.18 -13.89 16.00
N THR A 227 -8.05 -12.58 16.18
CA THR A 227 -7.32 -11.99 17.30
C THR A 227 -8.19 -10.95 17.98
N LEU A 228 -8.33 -11.04 19.30
CA LEU A 228 -8.96 -10.02 20.15
C LEU A 228 -7.88 -9.06 20.65
N LYS A 229 -8.09 -7.76 20.42
CA LYS A 229 -7.24 -6.69 20.94
C LYS A 229 -8.05 -5.77 21.83
N LEU A 230 -7.58 -5.53 23.05
CA LEU A 230 -8.18 -4.63 24.02
C LEU A 230 -7.17 -3.51 24.35
N SER A 231 -7.64 -2.28 24.43
CA SER A 231 -6.82 -1.14 24.88
C SER A 231 -7.61 -0.16 25.71
N ALA A 232 -6.91 0.52 26.63
CA ALA A 232 -7.43 1.65 27.37
C ALA A 232 -6.44 2.81 27.21
N THR A 233 -6.95 3.99 26.90
CA THR A 233 -6.18 5.25 26.81
C THR A 233 -6.74 6.23 27.82
N VAL A 234 -5.87 6.92 28.53
CA VAL A 234 -6.23 7.97 29.49
C VAL A 234 -5.52 9.25 29.09
N ASP A 235 -6.29 10.31 28.84
CA ASP A 235 -5.77 11.65 28.56
C ASP A 235 -5.63 12.42 29.88
N PHE A 236 -4.42 12.94 30.16
CA PHE A 236 -4.05 13.61 31.41
C PHE A 236 -4.08 15.13 31.26
#